data_dcf781b30ba9c48b8e881ee86d91a78d
#
_entry.id   dcf781b30ba9c48b8e881ee86d91a78d
#
_cell.length_a   1.000
_cell.length_b   1.000
_cell.length_c   1.000
_cell.angle_alpha   90.00
_cell.angle_beta   90.00
_cell.angle_gamma   90.00
#
_symmetry.space_group_name_H-M   'P 1'
#
loop_
_entity.id
_entity.type
_entity.pdbx_description
1 polymer ?
#
loop_
_entity_poly.entity_id
_entity_poly.type
_entity_poly.pdbx_seq_one_letter_code
_entity_poly.pdbx_strand_id
1 'polypeptide(L)'
;FGEANCSINFSVYAILAHLSAWEGNYADTEAYATYVLENYEAIGMTGSLQNILEVDNIVDTKGLFNASYTTYAPYRLVAFNFMDNKDVTQSGHLEQWTLCEPYIRKVHPDLYVTKDSLFRIYDDWKDLRFGIDTVAGSKYRSAYIDMTYAKPVFKKINVVQNGAGKDGDFAVFGSSILLSRMEDMLLLRAEALAVLNRVDDAVEQLNLLRVKRGLSQVSFKKNFGEDVNKLIDNIFAERRRELIGEGHRWYDLIRRQRILQDDPDFLARMENGGIYWPVSEEVIRQNNLIRQNEYWNN
;
A
#
# COMPACT_ATOMS: atom_id res chain seq x y z
N PHE A 1 14.12 -0.51 29.15
CA PHE A 1 13.65 -1.86 28.75
C PHE A 1 12.18 -1.91 28.32
N GLY A 2 11.31 -0.92 28.68
CA GLY A 2 9.88 -0.92 28.35
C GLY A 2 9.54 -0.52 26.91
N GLU A 3 10.17 0.52 26.37
CA GLU A 3 9.79 1.09 25.07
C GLU A 3 10.18 0.21 23.88
N ALA A 4 11.37 -0.43 23.91
CA ALA A 4 11.81 -1.30 22.84
C ALA A 4 10.95 -2.58 22.70
N ASN A 5 10.46 -3.13 23.80
CA ASN A 5 9.57 -4.30 23.79
C ASN A 5 8.18 -3.96 23.26
N CYS A 6 7.71 -2.71 23.45
CA CYS A 6 6.40 -2.29 22.96
C CYS A 6 6.36 -2.20 21.43
N SER A 7 7.37 -1.59 20.80
CA SER A 7 7.42 -1.45 19.34
C SER A 7 7.53 -2.79 18.60
N ILE A 8 8.28 -3.75 19.16
CA ILE A 8 8.40 -5.10 18.61
C ILE A 8 7.04 -5.82 18.60
N ASN A 9 6.27 -5.69 19.69
CA ASN A 9 4.95 -6.30 19.78
C ASN A 9 3.99 -5.78 18.69
N PHE A 10 4.00 -4.49 18.40
CA PHE A 10 3.15 -3.90 17.34
C PHE A 10 3.49 -4.45 15.95
N SER A 11 4.76 -4.54 15.61
CA SER A 11 5.20 -5.16 14.36
C SER A 11 4.74 -6.62 14.26
N VAL A 12 4.82 -7.36 15.37
CA VAL A 12 4.34 -8.75 15.44
C VAL A 12 2.84 -8.83 15.23
N TYR A 13 2.03 -8.00 15.90
CA TYR A 13 0.58 -7.99 15.72
C TYR A 13 0.18 -7.57 14.30
N ALA A 14 0.87 -6.61 13.69
CA ALA A 14 0.63 -6.25 12.30
C ALA A 14 0.93 -7.42 11.34
N ILE A 15 2.03 -8.16 11.55
CA ILE A 15 2.36 -9.36 10.78
C ILE A 15 1.31 -10.45 11.01
N LEU A 16 0.92 -10.71 12.26
CA LEU A 16 -0.10 -11.70 12.58
C LEU A 16 -1.45 -11.37 11.93
N ALA A 17 -1.86 -10.10 11.88
CA ALA A 17 -3.08 -9.68 11.20
C ALA A 17 -3.03 -10.04 9.70
N HIS A 18 -1.89 -9.82 9.03
CA HIS A 18 -1.71 -10.21 7.64
C HIS A 18 -1.72 -11.71 7.42
N LEU A 19 -1.03 -12.46 8.28
CA LEU A 19 -0.98 -13.92 8.19
C LEU A 19 -2.36 -14.54 8.41
N SER A 20 -3.09 -14.08 9.44
CA SER A 20 -4.46 -14.55 9.72
C SER A 20 -5.41 -14.24 8.56
N ALA A 21 -5.32 -13.05 7.95
CA ALA A 21 -6.11 -12.71 6.76
C ALA A 21 -5.74 -13.61 5.57
N TRP A 22 -4.47 -13.92 5.41
CA TRP A 22 -4.00 -14.83 4.37
C TRP A 22 -4.53 -16.26 4.56
N GLU A 23 -4.59 -16.72 5.78
CA GLU A 23 -5.16 -18.03 6.14
C GLU A 23 -6.70 -18.07 6.09
N GLY A 24 -7.36 -16.90 6.03
CA GLY A 24 -8.82 -16.78 6.07
C GLY A 24 -9.39 -16.77 7.50
N ASN A 25 -8.53 -16.64 8.51
CA ASN A 25 -8.95 -16.50 9.89
C ASN A 25 -9.26 -15.02 10.23
N TYR A 26 -10.43 -14.57 9.84
CA TYR A 26 -10.83 -13.18 9.97
C TYR A 26 -11.14 -12.75 11.40
N ALA A 27 -11.44 -13.69 12.30
CA ALA A 27 -11.61 -13.39 13.72
C ALA A 27 -10.27 -12.93 14.36
N ASP A 28 -9.19 -13.66 14.09
CA ASP A 28 -7.87 -13.28 14.56
C ASP A 28 -7.34 -12.04 13.82
N THR A 29 -7.64 -11.89 12.52
CA THR A 29 -7.31 -10.69 11.75
C THR A 29 -7.90 -9.44 12.41
N GLU A 30 -9.19 -9.48 12.75
CA GLU A 30 -9.88 -8.38 13.40
C GLU A 30 -9.25 -8.07 14.77
N ALA A 31 -9.01 -9.09 15.58
CA ALA A 31 -8.45 -8.92 16.91
C ALA A 31 -7.05 -8.30 16.88
N TYR A 32 -6.15 -8.79 16.01
CA TYR A 32 -4.79 -8.25 15.89
C TYR A 32 -4.76 -6.84 15.31
N ALA A 33 -5.55 -6.56 14.27
CA ALA A 33 -5.66 -5.22 13.70
C ALA A 33 -6.26 -4.23 14.72
N THR A 34 -7.27 -4.65 15.50
CA THR A 34 -7.85 -3.86 16.58
C THR A 34 -6.82 -3.51 17.63
N TYR A 35 -6.03 -4.49 18.08
CA TYR A 35 -4.96 -4.22 19.04
C TYR A 35 -4.01 -3.12 18.58
N VAL A 36 -3.57 -3.17 17.32
CA VAL A 36 -2.71 -2.13 16.75
C VAL A 36 -3.41 -0.78 16.71
N LEU A 37 -4.65 -0.73 16.24
CA LEU A 37 -5.40 0.50 16.05
C LEU A 37 -5.87 1.18 17.34
N GLU A 38 -5.97 0.45 18.44
CA GLU A 38 -6.43 1.00 19.72
C GLU A 38 -5.29 1.31 20.70
N ASN A 39 -4.09 0.79 20.46
CA ASN A 39 -2.96 0.96 21.37
C ASN A 39 -1.78 1.74 20.77
N TYR A 40 -1.96 2.41 19.64
CA TYR A 40 -0.88 3.09 18.89
C TYR A 40 -0.11 4.15 19.70
N GLU A 41 -0.74 4.74 20.74
CA GLU A 41 -0.07 5.69 21.64
C GLU A 41 1.09 5.05 22.40
N ALA A 42 1.00 3.75 22.70
CA ALA A 42 2.03 3.01 23.43
C ALA A 42 3.37 2.90 22.68
N ILE A 43 3.38 3.15 21.38
CA ILE A 43 4.61 3.18 20.55
C ILE A 43 5.06 4.60 20.18
N GLY A 44 4.52 5.61 20.85
CA GLY A 44 4.92 6.99 20.65
C GLY A 44 4.22 7.71 19.49
N MET A 45 3.16 7.14 18.91
CA MET A 45 2.30 7.90 18.03
C MET A 45 1.47 8.88 18.87
N THR A 46 1.48 10.13 18.48
CA THR A 46 0.78 11.20 19.20
C THR A 46 -0.39 11.73 18.37
N GLY A 47 -1.44 12.15 19.07
CA GLY A 47 -2.65 12.68 18.46
C GLY A 47 -3.72 11.62 18.19
N SER A 48 -4.85 12.03 17.64
CA SER A 48 -5.93 11.13 17.31
C SER A 48 -5.60 10.26 16.09
N LEU A 49 -6.22 9.09 15.97
CA LEU A 49 -6.11 8.25 14.76
C LEU A 49 -6.41 9.06 13.48
N GLN A 50 -7.34 9.99 13.56
CA GLN A 50 -7.65 10.89 12.44
C GLN A 50 -6.46 11.74 12.00
N ASN A 51 -5.64 12.24 12.92
CA ASN A 51 -4.44 13.00 12.60
C ASN A 51 -3.34 12.11 12.01
N ILE A 52 -3.25 10.87 12.48
CA ILE A 52 -2.32 9.85 11.97
C ILE A 52 -2.63 9.53 10.49
N LEU A 53 -3.91 9.47 10.13
CA LEU A 53 -4.36 9.15 8.78
C LEU A 53 -4.31 10.31 7.77
N GLU A 54 -3.73 11.46 8.11
CA GLU A 54 -3.60 12.58 7.15
C GLU A 54 -2.73 12.21 5.95
N VAL A 55 -3.19 12.57 4.76
CA VAL A 55 -2.48 12.24 3.50
C VAL A 55 -1.09 12.86 3.43
N ASP A 56 -0.90 14.02 4.04
CA ASP A 56 0.37 14.73 4.05
C ASP A 56 1.46 13.97 4.82
N ASN A 57 1.08 13.13 5.80
CA ASN A 57 2.02 12.25 6.51
C ASN A 57 2.68 11.22 5.57
N ILE A 58 2.04 10.90 4.45
CA ILE A 58 2.51 9.90 3.49
C ILE A 58 3.37 10.53 2.41
N VAL A 59 2.93 11.67 1.86
CA VAL A 59 3.48 12.22 0.61
C VAL A 59 4.54 13.29 0.80
N ASP A 60 4.75 13.78 2.01
CA ASP A 60 5.86 14.69 2.30
C ASP A 60 7.19 13.95 2.09
N THR A 61 8.18 14.62 1.50
CA THR A 61 9.56 14.13 1.42
C THR A 61 10.17 13.88 2.81
N LYS A 62 9.60 14.48 3.84
CA LYS A 62 9.87 14.22 5.27
C LYS A 62 8.89 13.23 5.90
N GLY A 63 8.02 12.66 5.09
CA GLY A 63 6.94 11.80 5.55
C GLY A 63 7.35 10.36 5.83
N LEU A 64 6.33 9.51 5.79
CA LEU A 64 6.39 8.11 6.23
C LEU A 64 7.47 7.28 5.50
N PHE A 65 7.67 7.52 4.20
CA PHE A 65 8.64 6.75 3.40
C PHE A 65 10.09 7.17 3.61
N ASN A 66 10.37 8.29 4.27
CA ASN A 66 11.74 8.73 4.52
C ASN A 66 12.25 8.21 5.88
N ALA A 67 13.09 7.17 5.84
CA ALA A 67 13.66 6.54 7.05
C ALA A 67 14.48 7.50 7.90
N SER A 68 15.10 8.53 7.31
CA SER A 68 15.89 9.54 8.03
C SER A 68 15.04 10.44 8.93
N TYR A 69 13.72 10.48 8.74
CA TYR A 69 12.82 11.24 9.59
C TYR A 69 12.26 10.36 10.72
N THR A 70 12.79 10.55 11.90
CA THR A 70 12.44 9.78 13.10
C THR A 70 11.04 10.07 13.64
N THR A 71 10.48 11.25 13.35
CA THR A 71 9.12 11.63 13.75
C THR A 71 8.08 10.60 13.29
N TYR A 72 8.26 10.00 12.10
CA TYR A 72 7.34 8.99 11.55
C TYR A 72 7.81 7.55 11.78
N ALA A 73 8.87 7.34 12.56
CA ALA A 73 9.35 5.98 12.85
C ALA A 73 8.26 5.08 13.47
N PRO A 74 7.45 5.54 14.45
CA PRO A 74 6.38 4.73 15.03
C PRO A 74 5.29 4.36 14.04
N TYR A 75 5.07 5.16 13.00
CA TYR A 75 4.00 4.96 11.99
C TYR A 75 4.35 3.86 10.99
N ARG A 76 5.63 3.45 10.90
CA ARG A 76 6.12 2.34 10.10
C ARG A 76 6.01 1.07 10.92
N LEU A 77 4.83 0.46 10.95
CA LEU A 77 4.57 -0.73 11.77
C LEU A 77 5.51 -1.88 11.42
N VAL A 78 5.69 -2.13 10.13
CA VAL A 78 6.67 -3.09 9.60
C VAL A 78 7.34 -2.47 8.39
N ALA A 79 8.65 -2.28 8.45
CA ALA A 79 9.39 -1.65 7.35
C ALA A 79 10.82 -2.16 7.24
N PHE A 80 11.35 -2.17 6.03
CA PHE A 80 12.78 -2.23 5.76
C PHE A 80 13.28 -0.83 5.44
N ASN A 81 14.22 -0.35 6.23
CA ASN A 81 14.81 0.96 6.08
C ASN A 81 16.19 0.84 5.45
N PHE A 82 16.50 1.71 4.50
CA PHE A 82 17.86 1.89 4.01
C PHE A 82 18.58 2.85 4.97
N MET A 83 19.67 2.39 5.58
CA MET A 83 20.46 3.22 6.48
C MET A 83 21.38 4.14 5.68
N ASP A 84 21.61 5.35 6.22
CA ASP A 84 22.35 6.43 5.59
C ASP A 84 23.62 5.97 4.86
N ASN A 85 23.66 6.20 3.55
CA ASN A 85 24.85 6.15 2.67
C ASN A 85 25.71 4.88 2.68
N LYS A 86 25.42 3.88 3.50
CA LYS A 86 26.28 2.69 3.62
C LYS A 86 25.81 1.50 2.79
N ASP A 87 24.50 1.37 2.58
CA ASP A 87 23.89 0.20 1.94
C ASP A 87 23.09 0.57 0.69
N VAL A 88 23.30 1.77 0.16
CA VAL A 88 22.49 2.27 -0.95
C VAL A 88 23.05 1.74 -2.25
N THR A 89 22.42 0.73 -2.79
CA THR A 89 22.62 0.34 -4.18
C THR A 89 21.90 1.32 -5.08
N GLN A 90 22.48 1.66 -6.23
CA GLN A 90 21.81 2.51 -7.22
C GLN A 90 20.78 1.77 -8.06
N SER A 91 20.56 0.51 -7.80
CA SER A 91 19.70 -0.37 -8.59
C SER A 91 18.69 -1.10 -7.72
N GLY A 92 17.53 -1.39 -8.31
CA GLY A 92 16.48 -2.15 -7.64
C GLY A 92 15.49 -1.33 -6.81
N HIS A 93 15.67 -0.03 -6.74
CA HIS A 93 14.74 0.87 -6.04
C HIS A 93 13.56 1.27 -6.92
N LEU A 94 12.39 1.41 -6.31
CA LEU A 94 11.18 1.79 -7.03
C LEU A 94 11.33 3.19 -7.67
N GLU A 95 11.97 4.12 -6.98
CA GLU A 95 12.24 5.48 -7.47
C GLU A 95 13.02 5.48 -8.78
N GLN A 96 13.98 4.58 -8.95
CA GLN A 96 14.76 4.47 -10.18
C GLN A 96 13.87 4.20 -11.39
N TRP A 97 12.81 3.45 -11.24
CA TRP A 97 11.94 3.04 -12.34
C TRP A 97 10.73 3.95 -12.53
N THR A 98 10.27 4.60 -11.46
CA THR A 98 9.01 5.33 -11.46
C THR A 98 9.16 6.85 -11.50
N LEU A 99 10.35 7.37 -11.23
CA LEU A 99 10.64 8.80 -11.27
C LEU A 99 11.32 9.21 -12.58
N CYS A 100 11.25 10.52 -12.87
CA CYS A 100 11.96 11.19 -13.94
C CYS A 100 12.24 12.64 -13.53
N GLU A 101 12.74 13.48 -14.44
CA GLU A 101 12.89 14.92 -14.16
C GLU A 101 11.58 15.55 -13.67
N PRO A 102 11.62 16.43 -12.66
CA PRO A 102 12.83 17.02 -12.05
C PRO A 102 13.39 16.23 -10.85
N TYR A 103 12.85 15.04 -10.54
CA TYR A 103 13.22 14.25 -9.35
C TYR A 103 14.57 13.55 -9.53
N ILE A 104 14.79 12.98 -10.70
CA ILE A 104 16.05 12.32 -11.09
C ILE A 104 16.40 12.69 -12.52
N ARG A 105 17.68 12.52 -12.91
CA ARG A 105 18.18 12.81 -14.25
C ARG A 105 17.77 11.73 -15.24
N LYS A 106 16.48 11.71 -15.59
CA LYS A 106 15.89 10.76 -16.53
C LYS A 106 14.68 11.40 -17.24
N VAL A 107 14.58 11.26 -18.53
CA VAL A 107 13.53 11.95 -19.33
C VAL A 107 12.14 11.39 -19.06
N HIS A 108 12.03 10.07 -18.86
CA HIS A 108 10.75 9.39 -18.63
C HIS A 108 10.90 8.29 -17.60
N PRO A 109 9.85 7.97 -16.82
CA PRO A 109 9.85 6.78 -15.98
C PRO A 109 9.83 5.51 -16.85
N ASP A 110 10.48 4.44 -16.38
CA ASP A 110 10.42 3.12 -17.05
C ASP A 110 9.11 2.41 -16.75
N LEU A 111 8.66 2.52 -15.50
CA LEU A 111 7.39 1.97 -15.03
C LEU A 111 6.41 3.10 -14.70
N TYR A 112 5.22 3.01 -15.24
CA TYR A 112 4.15 3.96 -14.99
C TYR A 112 2.78 3.28 -15.13
N VAL A 113 1.78 3.86 -14.50
CA VAL A 113 0.38 3.48 -14.72
C VAL A 113 -0.20 4.42 -15.76
N THR A 114 -0.89 3.89 -16.78
CA THR A 114 -1.50 4.72 -17.83
C THR A 114 -2.59 5.63 -17.25
N LYS A 115 -2.80 6.80 -17.87
CA LYS A 115 -3.83 7.75 -17.43
C LYS A 115 -5.22 7.10 -17.36
N ASP A 116 -5.58 6.31 -18.38
CA ASP A 116 -6.87 5.61 -18.40
C ASP A 116 -7.05 4.62 -17.26
N SER A 117 -5.97 3.92 -16.89
CA SER A 117 -6.00 3.03 -15.72
C SER A 117 -6.11 3.80 -14.41
N LEU A 118 -5.44 4.95 -14.32
CA LEU A 118 -5.52 5.81 -13.15
C LEU A 118 -6.92 6.38 -12.96
N PHE A 119 -7.58 6.84 -14.03
CA PHE A 119 -8.97 7.32 -13.96
C PHE A 119 -9.98 6.22 -13.61
N ARG A 120 -9.65 4.95 -13.88
CA ARG A 120 -10.46 3.81 -13.40
C ARG A 120 -10.20 3.44 -11.94
N ILE A 121 -9.01 3.73 -11.43
CA ILE A 121 -8.65 3.49 -10.02
C ILE A 121 -9.19 4.60 -9.14
N TYR A 122 -9.02 5.85 -9.58
CA TYR A 122 -9.44 7.06 -8.88
C TYR A 122 -10.57 7.72 -9.69
N ASP A 123 -11.79 7.32 -9.39
CA ASP A 123 -13.00 7.71 -10.10
C ASP A 123 -13.70 8.96 -9.51
N ASP A 124 -13.22 9.44 -8.35
CA ASP A 124 -13.71 10.67 -7.72
C ASP A 124 -12.63 11.76 -7.76
N TRP A 125 -12.93 12.86 -8.42
CA TRP A 125 -12.03 14.02 -8.56
C TRP A 125 -11.68 14.70 -7.22
N LYS A 126 -12.43 14.43 -6.14
CA LYS A 126 -12.18 14.93 -4.78
C LYS A 126 -11.11 14.12 -4.05
N ASP A 127 -10.73 12.96 -4.57
CA ASP A 127 -9.74 12.11 -3.93
C ASP A 127 -8.40 12.85 -3.82
N LEU A 128 -7.97 13.10 -2.58
CA LEU A 128 -6.74 13.86 -2.29
C LEU A 128 -5.47 13.12 -2.74
N ARG A 129 -5.56 11.80 -2.92
CA ARG A 129 -4.46 10.99 -3.44
C ARG A 129 -4.27 11.20 -4.94
N PHE A 130 -5.38 11.48 -5.61
CA PHE A 130 -5.44 11.69 -7.04
C PHE A 130 -6.65 12.58 -7.36
N GLY A 131 -6.44 13.87 -7.49
CA GLY A 131 -7.56 14.79 -7.76
C GLY A 131 -7.15 15.99 -8.60
N ILE A 132 -8.14 16.65 -9.15
CA ILE A 132 -7.99 17.96 -9.78
C ILE A 132 -8.10 19.00 -8.68
N ASP A 133 -7.09 19.83 -8.50
CA ASP A 133 -7.18 20.97 -7.60
C ASP A 133 -8.04 22.08 -8.25
N THR A 134 -9.30 22.14 -7.86
CA THR A 134 -10.24 23.14 -8.36
C THR A 134 -10.00 24.53 -7.80
N VAL A 135 -9.24 24.67 -6.69
CA VAL A 135 -8.92 25.94 -6.07
C VAL A 135 -7.75 26.62 -6.79
N ALA A 136 -6.80 25.87 -7.28
CA ALA A 136 -5.62 26.37 -8.01
C ALA A 136 -5.79 26.43 -9.53
N GLY A 137 -7.01 26.36 -10.04
CA GLY A 137 -7.30 26.59 -11.45
C GLY A 137 -6.80 25.49 -12.39
N SER A 138 -7.32 24.28 -12.27
CA SER A 138 -7.10 23.14 -13.17
C SER A 138 -5.75 22.42 -13.08
N LYS A 139 -5.00 22.56 -12.01
CA LYS A 139 -3.85 21.69 -11.76
C LYS A 139 -4.31 20.38 -11.12
N TYR A 140 -3.83 19.26 -11.65
CA TYR A 140 -4.00 17.97 -10.98
C TYR A 140 -3.29 18.00 -9.62
N ARG A 141 -4.06 17.88 -8.55
CA ARG A 141 -3.52 17.66 -7.23
C ARG A 141 -3.25 16.18 -7.07
N SER A 142 -2.03 15.77 -7.36
CA SER A 142 -1.68 14.38 -7.17
C SER A 142 -0.73 14.25 -5.99
N ALA A 143 -1.21 13.64 -4.91
CA ALA A 143 -0.37 13.28 -3.80
C ALA A 143 0.48 12.04 -4.12
N TYR A 144 -0.10 11.03 -4.77
CA TYR A 144 0.58 9.78 -5.07
C TYR A 144 1.17 9.72 -6.48
N ILE A 145 0.54 10.38 -7.45
CA ILE A 145 0.91 10.28 -8.86
C ILE A 145 0.81 11.66 -9.51
N ASP A 146 1.81 12.04 -10.28
CA ASP A 146 1.82 13.27 -11.05
C ASP A 146 1.33 13.03 -12.48
N MET A 147 0.17 13.59 -12.81
CA MET A 147 -0.52 13.45 -14.09
C MET A 147 -0.12 14.51 -15.12
N THR A 148 0.70 15.48 -14.75
CA THR A 148 1.13 16.55 -15.66
C THR A 148 2.04 16.03 -16.77
N TYR A 149 2.69 14.90 -16.54
CA TYR A 149 3.55 14.24 -17.52
C TYR A 149 2.76 13.40 -18.54
N ALA A 150 3.30 13.23 -19.72
CA ALA A 150 2.73 12.33 -20.74
C ALA A 150 2.65 10.89 -20.21
N LYS A 151 3.71 10.42 -19.55
CA LYS A 151 3.75 9.20 -18.73
C LYS A 151 3.63 9.63 -17.27
N PRO A 152 2.55 9.30 -16.57
CA PRO A 152 2.38 9.70 -15.18
C PRO A 152 3.55 9.25 -14.30
N VAL A 153 3.98 10.14 -13.41
CA VAL A 153 5.10 9.91 -12.50
C VAL A 153 4.57 9.51 -11.13
N PHE A 154 5.05 8.40 -10.60
CA PHE A 154 4.67 7.94 -9.27
C PHE A 154 5.47 8.68 -8.20
N LYS A 155 4.82 9.56 -7.45
CA LYS A 155 5.46 10.47 -6.47
C LYS A 155 5.40 10.00 -5.03
N LYS A 156 4.52 9.07 -4.72
CA LYS A 156 4.32 8.60 -3.35
C LYS A 156 5.61 8.12 -2.69
N ILE A 157 6.47 7.46 -3.46
CA ILE A 157 7.78 6.99 -3.03
C ILE A 157 8.83 7.77 -3.81
N ASN A 158 9.45 8.77 -3.18
CA ASN A 158 10.36 9.69 -3.88
C ASN A 158 11.50 10.23 -2.99
N VAL A 159 12.01 9.42 -2.09
CA VAL A 159 13.17 9.83 -1.29
C VAL A 159 14.44 9.72 -2.12
N VAL A 160 14.87 10.85 -2.67
CA VAL A 160 16.07 10.95 -3.50
C VAL A 160 17.06 11.91 -2.84
N GLN A 161 18.30 11.48 -2.66
CA GLN A 161 19.39 12.21 -2.04
C GLN A 161 20.52 12.49 -3.05
N ASN A 162 21.53 13.25 -2.63
CA ASN A 162 22.73 13.55 -3.41
C ASN A 162 22.45 14.14 -4.80
N GLY A 163 21.74 15.28 -4.82
CA GLY A 163 21.53 16.02 -6.06
C GLY A 163 20.66 15.33 -7.11
N ALA A 164 20.08 14.18 -6.79
CA ALA A 164 19.24 13.41 -7.69
C ALA A 164 19.93 13.03 -9.02
N GLY A 165 21.24 12.83 -9.00
CA GLY A 165 22.07 12.55 -10.18
C GLY A 165 22.38 13.79 -11.03
N LYS A 166 22.20 15.00 -10.48
CA LYS A 166 22.59 16.28 -11.09
C LYS A 166 24.08 16.54 -10.85
N ASP A 167 24.65 17.41 -11.67
CA ASP A 167 26.05 17.87 -11.54
C ASP A 167 27.10 16.73 -11.44
N GLY A 168 26.80 15.56 -12.00
CA GLY A 168 27.68 14.40 -11.99
C GLY A 168 27.57 13.51 -10.75
N ASP A 169 26.79 13.92 -9.75
CA ASP A 169 26.51 13.09 -8.58
C ASP A 169 25.54 11.97 -8.89
N PHE A 170 25.73 10.81 -8.26
CA PHE A 170 24.80 9.70 -8.37
C PHE A 170 23.55 9.95 -7.52
N ALA A 171 22.39 9.63 -8.08
CA ALA A 171 21.17 9.60 -7.30
C ALA A 171 21.22 8.47 -6.26
N VAL A 172 20.90 8.79 -5.02
CA VAL A 172 20.80 7.84 -3.91
C VAL A 172 19.33 7.73 -3.53
N PHE A 173 18.78 6.53 -3.63
CA PHE A 173 17.37 6.26 -3.31
C PHE A 173 17.27 5.74 -1.88
N GLY A 174 16.41 6.36 -1.08
CA GLY A 174 16.35 6.13 0.37
C GLY A 174 14.95 5.92 0.93
N SER A 175 13.96 5.60 0.08
CA SER A 175 12.61 5.31 0.58
C SER A 175 12.57 3.99 1.36
N SER A 176 11.91 4.00 2.51
CA SER A 176 11.60 2.78 3.25
C SER A 176 10.67 1.88 2.45
N ILE A 177 10.88 0.58 2.51
CA ILE A 177 9.93 -0.43 2.01
C ILE A 177 8.96 -0.73 3.15
N LEU A 178 7.73 -0.24 3.04
CA LEU A 178 6.70 -0.46 4.04
C LEU A 178 5.97 -1.77 3.75
N LEU A 179 5.94 -2.66 4.73
CA LEU A 179 5.13 -3.89 4.69
C LEU A 179 3.80 -3.70 5.43
N SER A 180 3.74 -2.78 6.38
CA SER A 180 2.50 -2.43 7.08
C SER A 180 2.57 -1.04 7.70
N ARG A 181 1.42 -0.36 7.70
CA ARG A 181 1.19 0.95 8.29
C ARG A 181 -0.25 1.07 8.77
N MET A 182 -0.59 2.17 9.46
CA MET A 182 -1.90 2.31 10.12
C MET A 182 -3.08 2.21 9.17
N GLU A 183 -3.00 2.80 7.98
CA GLU A 183 -4.07 2.74 6.98
C GLU A 183 -4.28 1.34 6.43
N ASP A 184 -3.21 0.57 6.32
CA ASP A 184 -3.29 -0.83 5.93
C ASP A 184 -4.00 -1.65 7.01
N MET A 185 -3.65 -1.47 8.31
CA MET A 185 -4.33 -2.12 9.42
C MET A 185 -5.81 -1.73 9.49
N LEU A 186 -6.13 -0.46 9.26
CA LEU A 186 -7.52 0.03 9.25
C LEU A 186 -8.35 -0.66 8.16
N LEU A 187 -7.83 -0.76 6.96
CA LEU A 187 -8.51 -1.41 5.84
C LEU A 187 -8.54 -2.95 6.00
N LEU A 188 -7.53 -3.53 6.62
CA LEU A 188 -7.52 -4.97 6.91
C LEU A 188 -8.56 -5.31 7.99
N ARG A 189 -8.73 -4.45 9.01
CA ARG A 189 -9.82 -4.57 9.98
C ARG A 189 -11.19 -4.43 9.32
N ALA A 190 -11.36 -3.45 8.40
CA ALA A 190 -12.59 -3.29 7.65
C ALA A 190 -12.94 -4.54 6.82
N GLU A 191 -11.95 -5.15 6.16
CA GLU A 191 -12.08 -6.42 5.44
C GLU A 191 -12.58 -7.53 6.38
N ALA A 192 -11.89 -7.71 7.52
CA ALA A 192 -12.24 -8.74 8.49
C ALA A 192 -13.66 -8.56 9.05
N LEU A 193 -14.02 -7.35 9.44
CA LEU A 193 -15.36 -7.02 9.93
C LEU A 193 -16.45 -7.31 8.90
N ALA A 194 -16.22 -6.96 7.64
CA ALA A 194 -17.18 -7.24 6.56
C ALA A 194 -17.37 -8.76 6.34
N VAL A 195 -16.29 -9.54 6.33
CA VAL A 195 -16.35 -11.00 6.20
C VAL A 195 -17.03 -11.65 7.41
N LEU A 196 -16.85 -11.10 8.62
CA LEU A 196 -17.54 -11.53 9.84
C LEU A 196 -18.99 -11.03 9.92
N ASN A 197 -19.51 -10.40 8.86
CA ASN A 197 -20.85 -9.82 8.78
C ASN A 197 -21.12 -8.70 9.79
N ARG A 198 -20.08 -8.04 10.31
CA ARG A 198 -20.16 -6.83 11.13
C ARG A 198 -20.11 -5.59 10.22
N VAL A 199 -21.13 -5.44 9.41
CA VAL A 199 -21.13 -4.53 8.26
C VAL A 199 -21.07 -3.04 8.65
N ASP A 200 -21.76 -2.65 9.71
CA ASP A 200 -21.76 -1.26 10.17
C ASP A 200 -20.39 -0.85 10.70
N ASP A 201 -19.74 -1.72 11.47
CA ASP A 201 -18.37 -1.51 11.97
C ASP A 201 -17.37 -1.44 10.79
N ALA A 202 -17.52 -2.30 9.78
CA ALA A 202 -16.69 -2.28 8.58
C ALA A 202 -16.82 -0.97 7.80
N VAL A 203 -18.06 -0.47 7.64
CA VAL A 203 -18.34 0.81 6.98
C VAL A 203 -17.75 1.98 7.78
N GLU A 204 -17.80 1.92 9.10
CA GLU A 204 -17.17 2.93 9.96
C GLU A 204 -15.66 3.01 9.71
N GLN A 205 -14.96 1.86 9.73
CA GLN A 205 -13.51 1.84 9.46
C GLN A 205 -13.19 2.39 8.06
N LEU A 206 -13.94 1.96 7.05
CA LEU A 206 -13.78 2.45 5.69
C LEU A 206 -13.97 3.98 5.60
N ASN A 207 -14.98 4.52 6.29
CA ASN A 207 -15.28 5.94 6.29
C ASN A 207 -14.22 6.78 7.02
N LEU A 208 -13.56 6.26 8.05
CA LEU A 208 -12.45 6.96 8.70
C LEU A 208 -11.36 7.32 7.69
N LEU A 209 -10.98 6.40 6.82
CA LEU A 209 -9.98 6.67 5.79
C LEU A 209 -10.53 7.55 4.67
N ARG A 210 -11.73 7.24 4.16
CA ARG A 210 -12.35 7.96 3.03
C ARG A 210 -12.44 9.46 3.29
N VAL A 211 -12.89 9.86 4.48
CA VAL A 211 -12.96 11.28 4.88
C VAL A 211 -11.59 11.95 4.84
N LYS A 212 -10.55 11.25 5.32
CA LYS A 212 -9.16 11.75 5.28
C LYS A 212 -8.56 11.79 3.88
N ARG A 213 -9.18 11.12 2.94
CA ARG A 213 -8.83 11.17 1.50
C ARG A 213 -9.74 12.10 0.71
N GLY A 214 -10.55 12.95 1.39
CA GLY A 214 -11.46 13.91 0.75
C GLY A 214 -12.70 13.30 0.11
N LEU A 215 -12.95 12.01 0.33
CA LEU A 215 -14.07 11.28 -0.23
C LEU A 215 -15.31 11.36 0.67
N SER A 216 -16.48 11.29 0.06
CA SER A 216 -17.73 11.21 0.80
C SER A 216 -17.85 9.89 1.57
N GLN A 217 -18.49 9.95 2.72
CA GLN A 217 -18.85 8.76 3.48
C GLN A 217 -19.82 7.88 2.68
N VAL A 218 -19.69 6.58 2.87
CA VAL A 218 -20.60 5.57 2.34
C VAL A 218 -21.46 4.98 3.44
N SER A 219 -22.61 4.41 3.08
CA SER A 219 -23.46 3.65 3.99
C SER A 219 -23.82 2.30 3.37
N PHE A 220 -24.00 1.28 4.20
CA PHE A 220 -24.25 -0.08 3.74
C PHE A 220 -25.48 -0.16 2.85
N LYS A 221 -26.60 0.44 3.29
CA LYS A 221 -27.84 0.43 2.53
C LYS A 221 -27.77 1.25 1.24
N LYS A 222 -27.33 2.51 1.33
CA LYS A 222 -27.39 3.43 0.19
C LYS A 222 -26.39 3.10 -0.92
N ASN A 223 -25.18 2.73 -0.55
CA ASN A 223 -24.08 2.56 -1.51
C ASN A 223 -23.91 1.11 -1.97
N PHE A 224 -24.27 0.15 -1.12
CA PHE A 224 -24.04 -1.28 -1.40
C PHE A 224 -25.36 -2.06 -1.54
N GLY A 225 -26.52 -1.44 -1.28
CA GLY A 225 -27.83 -2.11 -1.40
C GLY A 225 -27.98 -3.28 -0.42
N GLU A 226 -27.36 -3.19 0.74
CA GLU A 226 -27.32 -4.23 1.78
C GLU A 226 -26.63 -5.54 1.30
N ASP A 227 -25.74 -5.42 0.32
CA ASP A 227 -24.95 -6.53 -0.24
C ASP A 227 -23.53 -6.51 0.34
N VAL A 228 -23.20 -7.50 1.14
CA VAL A 228 -21.89 -7.63 1.80
C VAL A 228 -20.76 -7.83 0.77
N ASN A 229 -21.02 -8.54 -0.33
CA ASN A 229 -19.99 -8.75 -1.35
C ASN A 229 -19.59 -7.44 -2.04
N LYS A 230 -20.55 -6.55 -2.26
CA LYS A 230 -20.26 -5.19 -2.78
C LYS A 230 -19.46 -4.35 -1.80
N LEU A 231 -19.74 -4.47 -0.50
CA LEU A 231 -18.94 -3.80 0.53
C LEU A 231 -17.51 -4.33 0.54
N ILE A 232 -17.32 -5.64 0.52
CA ILE A 232 -16.01 -6.29 0.48
C ILE A 232 -15.25 -5.85 -0.76
N ASP A 233 -15.85 -5.89 -1.94
CA ASP A 233 -15.22 -5.43 -3.19
C ASP A 233 -14.78 -3.96 -3.10
N ASN A 234 -15.61 -3.10 -2.51
CA ASN A 234 -15.29 -1.69 -2.30
C ASN A 234 -14.11 -1.50 -1.32
N ILE A 235 -14.02 -2.30 -0.27
CA ILE A 235 -12.87 -2.28 0.66
C ILE A 235 -11.58 -2.64 -0.09
N PHE A 236 -11.59 -3.67 -0.94
CA PHE A 236 -10.43 -4.01 -1.78
C PHE A 236 -10.11 -2.94 -2.83
N ALA A 237 -11.12 -2.25 -3.36
CA ALA A 237 -10.91 -1.10 -4.22
C ALA A 237 -10.26 0.06 -3.46
N GLU A 238 -10.65 0.30 -2.20
CA GLU A 238 -10.04 1.32 -1.35
C GLU A 238 -8.58 0.94 -0.99
N ARG A 239 -8.32 -0.33 -0.67
CA ARG A 239 -6.96 -0.85 -0.48
C ARG A 239 -6.08 -0.62 -1.71
N ARG A 240 -6.62 -0.87 -2.91
CA ARG A 240 -5.90 -0.61 -4.18
C ARG A 240 -5.53 0.85 -4.34
N ARG A 241 -6.43 1.78 -4.02
CA ARG A 241 -6.18 3.23 -4.08
C ARG A 241 -5.13 3.66 -3.04
N GLU A 242 -5.27 3.15 -1.83
CA GLU A 242 -4.42 3.56 -0.70
C GLU A 242 -3.01 2.99 -0.80
N LEU A 243 -2.88 1.71 -1.10
CA LEU A 243 -1.63 0.95 -1.05
C LEU A 243 -0.94 0.79 -2.41
N ILE A 244 -1.32 1.62 -3.39
CA ILE A 244 -0.69 1.60 -4.72
C ILE A 244 0.83 1.79 -4.60
N GLY A 245 1.60 0.89 -5.22
CA GLY A 245 3.06 0.92 -5.22
C GLY A 245 3.73 0.28 -4.00
N GLU A 246 2.96 -0.21 -3.01
CA GLU A 246 3.50 -0.82 -1.78
C GLU A 246 3.55 -2.38 -1.81
N GLY A 247 3.24 -2.99 -2.95
CA GLY A 247 3.37 -4.44 -3.13
C GLY A 247 2.14 -5.27 -2.70
N HIS A 248 1.10 -4.67 -2.15
CA HIS A 248 -0.05 -5.40 -1.60
C HIS A 248 -0.99 -5.99 -2.65
N ARG A 249 -1.05 -5.41 -3.87
CA ARG A 249 -2.11 -5.69 -4.86
C ARG A 249 -2.29 -7.17 -5.20
N TRP A 250 -1.20 -7.91 -5.37
CA TRP A 250 -1.27 -9.33 -5.72
C TRP A 250 -1.92 -10.17 -4.62
N TYR A 251 -1.51 -9.94 -3.40
CA TYR A 251 -2.05 -10.62 -2.23
C TYR A 251 -3.51 -10.24 -1.97
N ASP A 252 -3.87 -8.98 -2.16
CA ASP A 252 -5.24 -8.49 -2.05
C ASP A 252 -6.15 -9.15 -3.09
N LEU A 253 -5.70 -9.32 -4.34
CA LEU A 253 -6.47 -10.02 -5.37
C LEU A 253 -6.75 -11.47 -5.02
N ILE A 254 -5.76 -12.17 -4.47
CA ILE A 254 -5.91 -13.56 -4.05
C ILE A 254 -6.91 -13.67 -2.89
N ARG A 255 -6.79 -12.82 -1.86
CA ARG A 255 -7.74 -12.83 -0.74
C ARG A 255 -9.15 -12.47 -1.20
N ARG A 256 -9.30 -11.40 -1.98
CA ARG A 256 -10.58 -11.00 -2.57
C ARG A 256 -11.23 -12.17 -3.30
N GLN A 257 -10.47 -12.87 -4.13
CA GLN A 257 -11.01 -13.98 -4.91
C GLN A 257 -11.36 -15.21 -4.06
N ARG A 258 -10.63 -15.44 -2.96
CA ARG A 258 -11.00 -16.48 -1.97
C ARG A 258 -12.35 -16.17 -1.30
N ILE A 259 -12.67 -14.88 -1.08
CA ILE A 259 -13.91 -14.46 -0.44
C ILE A 259 -15.07 -14.43 -1.45
N LEU A 260 -14.90 -13.71 -2.55
CA LEU A 260 -16.00 -13.38 -3.48
C LEU A 260 -16.24 -14.47 -4.51
N GLN A 261 -15.23 -15.22 -4.93
CA GLN A 261 -15.28 -16.32 -5.89
C GLN A 261 -16.01 -15.97 -7.21
N ASP A 262 -15.82 -14.72 -7.68
CA ASP A 262 -16.54 -14.15 -8.81
C ASP A 262 -15.77 -14.16 -10.14
N ASP A 263 -14.52 -14.65 -10.16
CA ASP A 263 -13.67 -14.78 -11.35
C ASP A 263 -13.20 -16.24 -11.49
N PRO A 264 -13.93 -17.07 -12.31
CA PRO A 264 -13.60 -18.48 -12.50
C PRO A 264 -12.21 -18.73 -13.07
N ASP A 265 -11.71 -17.83 -13.95
CA ASP A 265 -10.38 -17.99 -14.56
C ASP A 265 -9.28 -17.76 -13.51
N PHE A 266 -9.48 -16.79 -12.63
CA PHE A 266 -8.54 -16.55 -11.53
C PHE A 266 -8.59 -17.67 -10.49
N LEU A 267 -9.77 -18.22 -10.20
CA LEU A 267 -9.91 -19.40 -9.31
C LEU A 267 -9.18 -20.61 -9.89
N ALA A 268 -9.37 -20.90 -11.16
CA ALA A 268 -8.65 -21.98 -11.83
C ALA A 268 -7.12 -21.78 -11.78
N ARG A 269 -6.67 -20.55 -11.95
CA ARG A 269 -5.24 -20.20 -11.78
C ARG A 269 -4.76 -20.47 -10.36
N MET A 270 -5.54 -20.12 -9.33
CA MET A 270 -5.21 -20.37 -7.93
C MET A 270 -5.08 -21.86 -7.64
N GLU A 271 -6.05 -22.65 -8.08
CA GLU A 271 -6.09 -24.10 -7.88
C GLU A 271 -4.90 -24.83 -8.54
N ASN A 272 -4.48 -24.35 -9.71
CA ASN A 272 -3.36 -24.91 -10.45
C ASN A 272 -1.98 -24.35 -10.02
N GLY A 273 -1.91 -23.55 -8.95
CA GLY A 273 -0.65 -23.01 -8.44
C GLY A 273 -0.09 -21.83 -9.22
N GLY A 274 -0.86 -21.26 -10.17
CA GLY A 274 -0.45 -20.08 -10.98
C GLY A 274 -0.36 -18.77 -10.23
N ILE A 275 -0.71 -18.77 -8.95
CA ILE A 275 -0.51 -17.62 -8.05
C ILE A 275 0.91 -17.52 -7.47
N TYR A 276 1.67 -18.60 -7.54
CA TYR A 276 3.07 -18.60 -7.11
C TYR A 276 3.98 -18.16 -8.27
N TRP A 277 4.98 -17.34 -7.95
CA TRP A 277 5.93 -16.86 -8.94
C TRP A 277 6.78 -18.00 -9.51
N PRO A 278 7.08 -18.00 -10.82
CA PRO A 278 7.97 -18.99 -11.40
C PRO A 278 9.39 -18.83 -10.84
N VAL A 279 10.07 -19.94 -10.64
CA VAL A 279 11.50 -19.93 -10.36
C VAL A 279 12.24 -19.61 -11.68
N SER A 280 13.22 -18.70 -11.62
CA SER A 280 13.96 -18.35 -12.83
C SER A 280 14.71 -19.55 -13.39
N GLU A 281 14.79 -19.65 -14.71
CA GLU A 281 15.53 -20.74 -15.38
C GLU A 281 16.99 -20.82 -14.94
N GLU A 282 17.60 -19.69 -14.66
CA GLU A 282 18.99 -19.63 -14.20
C GLU A 282 19.16 -20.36 -12.86
N VAL A 283 18.25 -20.12 -11.90
CA VAL A 283 18.28 -20.80 -10.60
C VAL A 283 18.06 -22.30 -10.75
N ILE A 284 17.13 -22.71 -11.63
CA ILE A 284 16.89 -24.15 -11.90
C ILE A 284 18.11 -24.81 -12.53
N ARG A 285 18.80 -24.14 -13.46
CA ARG A 285 20.02 -24.65 -14.10
C ARG A 285 21.18 -24.81 -13.11
N GLN A 286 21.25 -23.93 -12.10
CA GLN A 286 22.32 -23.97 -11.10
C GLN A 286 22.06 -24.98 -9.97
N ASN A 287 20.82 -25.40 -9.77
CA ASN A 287 20.45 -26.33 -8.71
C ASN A 287 19.41 -27.35 -9.18
N ASN A 288 19.84 -28.56 -9.45
CA ASN A 288 19.02 -29.66 -9.95
C ASN A 288 18.01 -30.23 -8.92
N LEU A 289 18.07 -29.77 -7.67
CA LEU A 289 17.10 -30.14 -6.63
C LEU A 289 15.88 -29.19 -6.64
N ILE A 290 15.98 -28.05 -7.32
CA ILE A 290 14.86 -27.11 -7.47
C ILE A 290 14.05 -27.49 -8.72
N ARG A 291 12.75 -27.59 -8.56
CA ARG A 291 11.80 -27.83 -9.66
C ARG A 291 10.90 -26.62 -9.84
N GLN A 292 10.54 -26.36 -11.08
CA GLN A 292 9.51 -25.40 -11.41
C GLN A 292 8.13 -25.87 -10.92
N ASN A 293 7.26 -24.94 -10.56
CA ASN A 293 5.86 -25.22 -10.35
C ASN A 293 5.23 -25.72 -11.65
N GLU A 294 4.40 -26.77 -11.58
CA GLU A 294 3.79 -27.41 -12.74
C GLU A 294 3.01 -26.46 -13.64
N TYR A 295 2.37 -25.45 -13.06
CA TYR A 295 1.66 -24.41 -13.81
C TYR A 295 2.56 -23.66 -14.82
N TRP A 296 3.85 -23.50 -14.51
CA TRP A 296 4.82 -22.78 -15.34
C TRP A 296 5.69 -23.71 -16.21
N ASN A 297 5.37 -24.99 -16.25
CA ASN A 297 6.09 -25.98 -17.08
C ASN A 297 5.47 -26.14 -18.48
N ASN A 298 4.41 -25.38 -18.82
CA ASN A 298 3.71 -25.43 -20.11
C ASN A 298 4.22 -24.37 -21.07
#